data_ee12e6771edd778559039d34653a58f8
#
_entry.id   ee12e6771edd778559039d34653a58f8
#
_cell.length_a   1.000
_cell.length_b   1.000
_cell.length_c   1.000
_cell.angle_alpha   90.00
_cell.angle_beta   90.00
_cell.angle_gamma   90.00
#
_symmetry.space_group_name_H-M   'P 1'
#
loop_
_entity.id
_entity.type
_entity.pdbx_description
1 polymer ?
#
loop_
_entity_poly.entity_id
_entity_poly.type
_entity_poly.pdbx_seq_one_letter_code
_entity_poly.pdbx_strand_id
1 'polypeptide(L)'
;THFDFMCCPRSISDLSSKIGLGYIGPRVRRIVQSGRFPVLITSPVYKPWQRIAVFFGGSANAVKALRLGIRIARLTQTPLDIYTEVGKRSPARYRQMLRDVDLEKPLEGVLNDWTFFETGRFEDNLYQVPHDALVVLGAYGHGIIRDIMFGSMMEKIQSTISNNLLIAGPKYTVPA
;
A
#
# COMPACT_ATOMS: atom_id res chain seq x y z
N THR A 1 -24.56 8.94 -0.50
CA THR A 1 -24.13 7.84 0.37
C THR A 1 -22.63 7.97 0.55
N HIS A 2 -22.17 8.20 1.77
CA HIS A 2 -20.75 8.26 2.11
C HIS A 2 -20.33 6.89 2.62
N PHE A 3 -19.26 6.32 2.07
CA PHE A 3 -18.63 5.11 2.57
C PHE A 3 -17.10 5.31 2.58
N ASP A 4 -16.44 4.69 3.55
CA ASP A 4 -15.01 4.91 3.79
C ASP A 4 -14.11 4.17 2.80
N PHE A 5 -14.51 2.98 2.38
CA PHE A 5 -13.78 2.16 1.41
C PHE A 5 -14.70 1.14 0.73
N MET A 6 -14.25 0.61 -0.41
CA MET A 6 -14.89 -0.50 -1.11
C MET A 6 -14.11 -1.78 -0.85
N CYS A 7 -14.81 -2.85 -0.45
CA CYS A 7 -14.21 -4.16 -0.25
C CYS A 7 -14.37 -5.03 -1.50
N CYS A 8 -13.27 -5.61 -1.96
CA CYS A 8 -13.23 -6.54 -3.08
C CYS A 8 -12.47 -7.79 -2.68
N PRO A 9 -13.01 -8.99 -2.86
CA PRO A 9 -12.24 -10.21 -2.63
C PRO A 9 -11.13 -10.36 -3.67
N ARG A 10 -10.03 -10.95 -3.26
CA ARG A 10 -8.87 -11.20 -4.13
C ARG A 10 -9.22 -12.07 -5.35
N SER A 11 -10.20 -12.95 -5.21
CA SER A 11 -10.65 -13.93 -6.21
C SER A 11 -11.64 -13.43 -7.26
N ILE A 12 -11.98 -12.13 -7.31
CA ILE A 12 -12.74 -11.55 -8.44
C ILE A 12 -11.83 -11.35 -9.68
N SER A 13 -10.91 -12.22 -9.91
CA SER A 13 -10.17 -12.30 -11.16
C SER A 13 -10.73 -13.41 -12.01
N ASP A 14 -10.85 -13.16 -13.31
CA ASP A 14 -11.35 -14.11 -14.30
C ASP A 14 -10.94 -15.56 -14.03
N LEU A 15 -11.88 -16.47 -14.26
CA LEU A 15 -11.73 -17.95 -14.21
C LEU A 15 -10.54 -18.53 -14.99
N SER A 16 -9.76 -17.70 -15.67
CA SER A 16 -8.63 -18.11 -16.49
C SER A 16 -7.27 -18.14 -15.78
N SER A 17 -7.13 -17.59 -14.58
CA SER A 17 -5.87 -17.64 -13.82
C SER A 17 -5.78 -18.88 -12.95
N LYS A 18 -5.45 -20.00 -13.57
CA LYS A 18 -5.34 -21.32 -12.91
C LYS A 18 -4.18 -21.48 -11.93
N ILE A 19 -3.30 -20.51 -11.79
CA ILE A 19 -2.09 -20.64 -10.97
C ILE A 19 -1.75 -19.28 -10.31
N GLY A 20 -1.86 -19.19 -8.99
CA GLY A 20 -1.32 -18.09 -8.23
C GLY A 20 -2.27 -17.48 -7.20
N LEU A 21 -1.70 -16.89 -6.16
CA LEU A 21 -2.38 -16.03 -5.19
C LEU A 21 -3.06 -14.87 -5.93
N GLY A 22 -4.32 -15.03 -6.25
CA GLY A 22 -5.29 -14.13 -6.86
C GLY A 22 -4.78 -12.83 -7.50
N TYR A 23 -4.75 -12.80 -8.81
CA TYR A 23 -4.47 -11.59 -9.61
C TYR A 23 -5.57 -10.53 -9.41
N ILE A 24 -5.19 -9.25 -9.33
CA ILE A 24 -6.19 -8.17 -9.32
C ILE A 24 -6.74 -7.99 -10.74
N GLY A 25 -7.95 -8.48 -10.95
CA GLY A 25 -8.61 -8.45 -12.26
C GLY A 25 -8.83 -7.03 -12.79
N PRO A 26 -9.07 -6.89 -14.11
CA PRO A 26 -9.21 -5.60 -14.78
C PRO A 26 -10.38 -4.76 -14.23
N ARG A 27 -11.42 -5.38 -13.71
CA ARG A 27 -12.55 -4.66 -13.06
C ARG A 27 -12.11 -3.94 -11.80
N VAL A 28 -11.38 -4.62 -10.90
CA VAL A 28 -10.88 -4.02 -9.67
C VAL A 28 -9.85 -2.93 -9.98
N ARG A 29 -8.98 -3.15 -10.97
CA ARG A 29 -8.04 -2.12 -11.46
C ARG A 29 -8.77 -0.85 -11.90
N ARG A 30 -9.86 -0.99 -12.66
CA ARG A 30 -10.68 0.14 -13.11
C ARG A 30 -11.35 0.86 -11.93
N ILE A 31 -11.83 0.13 -10.93
CA ILE A 31 -12.41 0.70 -9.71
C ILE A 31 -11.36 1.50 -8.96
N VAL A 32 -10.16 0.96 -8.73
CA VAL A 32 -9.04 1.68 -8.08
C VAL A 32 -8.67 2.95 -8.86
N GLN A 33 -8.65 2.87 -10.19
CA GLN A 33 -8.28 4.01 -11.04
C GLN A 33 -9.32 5.13 -11.04
N SER A 34 -10.61 4.80 -10.98
CA SER A 34 -11.71 5.75 -11.13
C SER A 34 -12.38 6.16 -9.82
N GLY A 35 -12.23 5.34 -8.76
CA GLY A 35 -12.87 5.56 -7.47
C GLY A 35 -12.27 6.72 -6.68
N ARG A 36 -13.12 7.46 -5.96
CA ARG A 36 -12.73 8.51 -5.00
C ARG A 36 -12.54 8.00 -3.58
N PHE A 37 -12.56 6.71 -3.41
CA PHE A 37 -12.45 5.97 -2.15
C PHE A 37 -11.32 4.94 -2.27
N PRO A 38 -10.72 4.50 -1.15
CA PRO A 38 -9.75 3.43 -1.18
C PRO A 38 -10.44 2.08 -1.38
N VAL A 39 -9.71 1.13 -1.95
CA VAL A 39 -10.21 -0.23 -2.21
C VAL A 39 -9.47 -1.22 -1.32
N LEU A 40 -10.21 -1.92 -0.47
CA LEU A 40 -9.70 -3.04 0.33
C LEU A 40 -9.81 -4.33 -0.47
N ILE A 41 -8.68 -4.95 -0.75
CA ILE A 41 -8.60 -6.29 -1.34
C ILE A 41 -8.34 -7.28 -0.21
N THR A 42 -9.32 -8.11 0.07
CA THR A 42 -9.26 -9.04 1.19
C THR A 42 -8.44 -10.27 0.85
N SER A 43 -7.71 -10.78 1.83
CA SER A 43 -7.16 -12.14 1.80
C SER A 43 -8.30 -13.15 1.65
N PRO A 44 -8.08 -14.29 0.96
CA PRO A 44 -9.08 -15.37 0.89
C PRO A 44 -9.30 -16.06 2.25
N VAL A 45 -8.39 -15.87 3.19
CA VAL A 45 -8.48 -16.38 4.56
C VAL A 45 -8.66 -15.21 5.51
N TYR A 46 -9.54 -15.36 6.50
CA TYR A 46 -9.69 -14.36 7.55
C TYR A 46 -8.37 -14.13 8.28
N LYS A 47 -7.91 -12.88 8.25
CA LYS A 47 -6.68 -12.44 8.92
C LYS A 47 -6.97 -11.12 9.63
N PRO A 48 -7.13 -11.13 10.96
CA PRO A 48 -7.12 -9.90 11.73
C PRO A 48 -5.73 -9.28 11.60
N TRP A 49 -5.66 -7.97 11.40
CA TRP A 49 -4.38 -7.28 11.34
C TRP A 49 -4.00 -6.72 12.72
N GLN A 50 -2.71 -6.84 13.04
CA GLN A 50 -2.11 -6.32 14.27
C GLN A 50 -1.17 -5.14 13.99
N ARG A 51 -0.93 -4.83 12.71
CA ARG A 51 -0.04 -3.79 12.23
C ARG A 51 -0.57 -3.15 10.95
N ILE A 52 -0.13 -1.92 10.71
CA ILE A 52 -0.33 -1.23 9.43
C ILE A 52 1.03 -1.15 8.73
N ALA A 53 1.14 -1.71 7.54
CA ALA A 53 2.36 -1.67 6.73
C ALA A 53 2.15 -0.77 5.51
N VAL A 54 2.82 0.39 5.44
CA VAL A 54 2.65 1.34 4.34
C VAL A 54 3.87 1.30 3.41
N PHE A 55 3.65 1.05 2.13
CA PHE A 55 4.71 1.19 1.12
C PHE A 55 4.79 2.64 0.66
N PHE A 56 5.94 3.29 0.94
CA PHE A 56 6.17 4.69 0.66
C PHE A 56 7.31 4.89 -0.35
N GLY A 57 6.97 5.24 -1.58
CA GLY A 57 7.93 5.53 -2.66
C GLY A 57 8.03 7.03 -3.01
N GLY A 58 7.44 7.91 -2.20
CA GLY A 58 7.50 9.38 -2.38
C GLY A 58 6.61 9.92 -3.51
N SER A 59 5.76 9.12 -4.15
CA SER A 59 4.79 9.62 -5.13
C SER A 59 3.58 10.27 -4.43
N ALA A 60 2.82 11.10 -5.16
CA ALA A 60 1.60 11.72 -4.62
C ALA A 60 0.60 10.68 -4.09
N ASN A 61 0.47 9.54 -4.75
CA ASN A 61 -0.42 8.47 -4.28
C ASN A 61 0.16 7.69 -3.11
N ALA A 62 1.49 7.59 -3.00
CA ALA A 62 2.14 7.04 -1.80
C ALA A 62 1.93 7.96 -0.58
N VAL A 63 1.93 9.28 -0.77
CA VAL A 63 1.56 10.25 0.28
C VAL A 63 0.11 10.05 0.72
N LYS A 64 -0.83 9.86 -0.21
CA LYS A 64 -2.24 9.55 0.12
C LYS A 64 -2.36 8.24 0.91
N ALA A 65 -1.64 7.21 0.49
CA ALA A 65 -1.61 5.92 1.18
C ALA A 65 -1.05 6.06 2.60
N LEU A 66 0.02 6.83 2.78
CA LEU A 66 0.59 7.06 4.10
C LEU A 66 -0.37 7.84 5.02
N ARG A 67 -1.03 8.89 4.52
CA ARG A 67 -2.08 9.61 5.28
C ARG A 67 -3.22 8.67 5.70
N LEU A 68 -3.64 7.79 4.80
CA LEU A 68 -4.67 6.77 5.07
C LEU A 68 -4.19 5.79 6.14
N GLY A 69 -2.96 5.28 6.02
CA GLY A 69 -2.35 4.38 7.00
C GLY A 69 -2.25 5.02 8.39
N ILE A 70 -1.79 6.27 8.47
CA ILE A 70 -1.73 7.03 9.74
C ILE A 70 -3.12 7.17 10.37
N ARG A 71 -4.13 7.51 9.56
CA ARG A 71 -5.51 7.64 10.05
C ARG A 71 -6.01 6.32 10.64
N ILE A 72 -5.80 5.21 9.94
CA ILE A 72 -6.22 3.88 10.43
C ILE A 72 -5.46 3.53 11.70
N ALA A 73 -4.14 3.68 11.72
CA ALA A 73 -3.29 3.38 12.87
C ALA A 73 -3.76 4.11 14.13
N ARG A 74 -4.10 5.40 14.00
CA ARG A 74 -4.63 6.21 15.11
C ARG A 74 -6.00 5.74 15.57
N LEU A 75 -6.92 5.45 14.64
CA LEU A 75 -8.28 5.01 14.97
C LEU A 75 -8.31 3.63 15.63
N THR A 76 -7.41 2.74 15.22
CA THR A 76 -7.35 1.37 15.73
C THR A 76 -6.32 1.17 16.83
N GLN A 77 -5.54 2.21 17.14
CA GLN A 77 -4.39 2.15 18.09
C GLN A 77 -3.38 1.05 17.71
N THR A 78 -3.18 0.87 16.40
CA THR A 78 -2.32 -0.17 15.83
C THR A 78 -1.00 0.44 15.37
N PRO A 79 0.17 -0.16 15.65
CA PRO A 79 1.45 0.35 15.20
C PRO A 79 1.55 0.38 13.67
N LEU A 80 2.25 1.39 13.14
CA LEU A 80 2.48 1.59 11.73
C LEU A 80 3.96 1.42 11.40
N ASP A 81 4.24 0.58 10.39
CA ASP A 81 5.57 0.42 9.82
C ASP A 81 5.57 0.98 8.39
N ILE A 82 6.66 1.64 8.00
CA ILE A 82 6.86 2.14 6.64
C ILE A 82 7.90 1.25 5.95
N TYR A 83 7.64 0.89 4.70
CA TYR A 83 8.55 0.14 3.83
C TYR A 83 8.85 0.95 2.58
N THR A 84 10.14 1.13 2.28
CA THR A 84 10.59 1.89 1.12
C THR A 84 11.61 1.09 0.32
N GLU A 85 11.30 0.79 -0.93
CA GLU A 85 12.31 0.29 -1.87
C GLU A 85 13.21 1.46 -2.29
N VAL A 86 14.47 1.35 -1.94
CA VAL A 86 15.49 2.38 -2.24
C VAL A 86 15.99 2.16 -3.66
N GLY A 87 15.57 3.01 -4.57
CA GLY A 87 16.10 3.01 -5.93
C GLY A 87 17.39 3.84 -6.02
N LYS A 88 17.38 4.89 -6.84
CA LYS A 88 18.53 5.82 -7.00
C LYS A 88 18.60 6.91 -5.92
N ARG A 89 17.68 6.94 -4.96
CA ARG A 89 17.61 7.96 -3.91
C ARG A 89 18.09 7.39 -2.59
N SER A 90 18.70 8.25 -1.76
CA SER A 90 19.12 7.86 -0.41
C SER A 90 17.92 7.82 0.56
N PRO A 91 17.99 7.07 1.66
CA PRO A 91 17.00 7.12 2.74
C PRO A 91 16.72 8.54 3.26
N ALA A 92 17.76 9.37 3.35
CA ALA A 92 17.63 10.77 3.75
C ALA A 92 16.70 11.57 2.83
N ARG A 93 16.69 11.27 1.53
CA ARG A 93 15.79 11.93 0.57
C ARG A 93 14.33 11.56 0.81
N TYR A 94 14.04 10.30 1.15
CA TYR A 94 12.67 9.89 1.49
C TYR A 94 12.19 10.55 2.78
N ARG A 95 13.05 10.69 3.79
CA ARG A 95 12.73 11.44 5.01
C ARG A 95 12.45 12.92 4.70
N GLN A 96 13.24 13.54 3.82
CA GLN A 96 12.98 14.90 3.37
C GLN A 96 11.61 15.03 2.68
N MET A 97 11.22 14.06 1.84
CA MET A 97 9.90 14.06 1.21
C MET A 97 8.74 14.03 2.21
N LEU A 98 8.90 13.36 3.36
CA LEU A 98 7.90 13.41 4.43
C LEU A 98 7.79 14.80 5.05
N ARG A 99 8.92 15.48 5.25
CA ARG A 99 8.94 16.89 5.72
C ARG A 99 8.25 17.80 4.73
N ASP A 100 8.58 17.66 3.46
CA ASP A 100 8.02 18.49 2.36
C ASP A 100 6.48 18.39 2.25
N VAL A 101 5.85 17.34 2.81
CA VAL A 101 4.39 17.12 2.82
C VAL A 101 3.75 17.16 4.20
N ASP A 102 4.50 17.64 5.23
CA ASP A 102 4.06 17.79 6.61
C ASP A 102 3.53 16.49 7.25
N LEU A 103 4.22 15.36 7.02
CA LEU A 103 3.83 14.06 7.58
C LEU A 103 4.70 13.58 8.75
N GLU A 104 5.77 14.27 9.14
CA GLU A 104 6.56 13.91 10.32
C GLU A 104 5.71 13.95 11.59
N LYS A 105 5.10 15.10 11.87
CA LYS A 105 4.24 15.26 13.05
C LYS A 105 3.04 14.31 13.07
N PRO A 106 2.31 14.06 11.97
CA PRO A 106 1.29 13.03 11.92
C PRO A 106 1.77 11.60 12.21
N LEU A 107 3.02 11.27 11.98
CA LEU A 107 3.61 9.95 12.28
C LEU A 107 4.00 9.79 13.77
N GLU A 108 4.18 10.87 14.51
CA GLU A 108 4.50 10.81 15.93
C GLU A 108 3.44 9.99 16.70
N GLY A 109 3.90 9.07 17.52
CA GLY A 109 3.06 8.22 18.35
C GLY A 109 2.40 7.03 17.61
N VAL A 110 2.52 6.92 16.27
CA VAL A 110 2.02 5.75 15.53
C VAL A 110 3.13 5.02 14.77
N LEU A 111 4.18 5.72 14.34
CA LEU A 111 5.32 5.10 13.65
C LEU A 111 6.08 4.19 14.60
N ASN A 112 6.14 2.91 14.26
CA ASN A 112 6.95 1.91 14.96
C ASN A 112 8.32 1.77 14.30
N ASP A 113 8.37 1.54 12.97
CA ASP A 113 9.62 1.39 12.22
C ASP A 113 9.52 1.92 10.80
N TRP A 114 10.69 2.22 10.20
CA TRP A 114 10.82 2.56 8.80
C TRP A 114 11.96 1.77 8.16
N THR A 115 11.61 0.70 7.49
CA THR A 115 12.54 -0.20 6.80
C THR A 115 12.83 0.29 5.39
N PHE A 116 14.14 0.36 5.04
CA PHE A 116 14.60 0.68 3.69
C PHE A 116 15.17 -0.57 3.03
N PHE A 117 14.59 -0.98 1.92
CA PHE A 117 15.11 -2.07 1.08
C PHE A 117 16.17 -1.51 0.15
N GLU A 118 17.43 -1.55 0.59
CA GLU A 118 18.58 -0.99 -0.14
C GLU A 118 19.21 -1.99 -1.10
N THR A 119 19.06 -3.29 -0.82
CA THR A 119 19.67 -4.39 -1.57
C THR A 119 18.72 -5.56 -1.70
N GLY A 120 19.06 -6.52 -2.55
CA GLY A 120 18.25 -7.70 -2.79
C GLY A 120 17.14 -7.49 -3.82
N ARG A 121 16.41 -8.57 -4.10
CA ARG A 121 15.21 -8.49 -4.96
C ARG A 121 14.04 -7.99 -4.13
N PHE A 122 13.19 -7.17 -4.72
CA PHE A 122 12.02 -6.63 -4.04
C PHE A 122 11.11 -7.73 -3.47
N GLU A 123 10.92 -8.81 -4.23
CA GLU A 123 10.11 -9.95 -3.81
C GLU A 123 10.66 -10.64 -2.55
N ASP A 124 11.98 -10.74 -2.44
CA ASP A 124 12.63 -11.33 -1.27
C ASP A 124 12.48 -10.42 -0.04
N ASN A 125 12.56 -9.11 -0.26
CA ASN A 125 12.36 -8.11 0.79
C ASN A 125 10.90 -8.08 1.32
N LEU A 126 9.91 -8.45 0.49
CA LEU A 126 8.52 -8.51 0.92
C LEU A 126 8.26 -9.52 2.06
N TYR A 127 9.11 -10.52 2.23
CA TYR A 127 9.00 -11.46 3.36
C TYR A 127 9.29 -10.80 4.73
N GLN A 128 9.85 -9.59 4.74
CA GLN A 128 10.03 -8.80 5.97
C GLN A 128 8.72 -8.13 6.43
N VAL A 129 7.71 -8.06 5.56
CA VAL A 129 6.40 -7.50 5.91
C VAL A 129 5.64 -8.52 6.78
N PRO A 130 5.20 -8.14 7.99
CA PRO A 130 4.47 -9.06 8.86
C PRO A 130 3.22 -9.61 8.20
N HIS A 131 2.97 -10.92 8.35
CA HIS A 131 1.82 -11.60 7.75
C HIS A 131 0.47 -11.09 8.28
N ASP A 132 0.47 -10.53 9.47
CA ASP A 132 -0.68 -9.96 10.16
C ASP A 132 -0.80 -8.43 9.95
N ALA A 133 -0.12 -7.87 8.96
CA ALA A 133 -0.24 -6.46 8.63
C ALA A 133 -1.36 -6.20 7.61
N LEU A 134 -2.10 -5.09 7.80
CA LEU A 134 -2.84 -4.45 6.72
C LEU A 134 -1.84 -3.67 5.86
N VAL A 135 -1.66 -4.10 4.62
CA VAL A 135 -0.74 -3.44 3.69
C VAL A 135 -1.45 -2.31 2.97
N VAL A 136 -0.91 -1.08 3.09
CA VAL A 136 -1.49 0.12 2.48
C VAL A 136 -0.59 0.62 1.35
N LEU A 137 -1.18 0.82 0.17
CA LEU A 137 -0.47 1.10 -1.07
C LEU A 137 -1.07 2.28 -1.82
N GLY A 138 -0.24 3.11 -2.44
CA GLY A 138 -0.66 4.07 -3.45
C GLY A 138 -0.55 3.47 -4.85
N ALA A 139 -1.66 3.44 -5.60
CA ALA A 139 -1.67 2.96 -6.98
C ALA A 139 -1.48 4.10 -7.99
N TYR A 140 -0.91 3.80 -9.16
CA TYR A 140 -0.70 4.73 -10.27
C TYR A 140 0.14 5.98 -9.91
N GLY A 141 1.09 5.87 -9.01
CA GLY A 141 1.97 6.99 -8.65
C GLY A 141 2.98 7.31 -9.75
N HIS A 142 3.09 8.59 -10.10
CA HIS A 142 4.20 9.09 -10.92
C HIS A 142 5.39 9.36 -9.99
N GLY A 143 6.26 8.40 -9.80
CA GLY A 143 7.50 8.52 -9.03
C GLY A 143 8.68 7.95 -9.81
N ILE A 144 9.85 7.77 -9.15
CA ILE A 144 11.05 7.17 -9.76
C ILE A 144 10.77 5.81 -10.39
N ILE A 145 9.73 5.16 -9.99
CA ILE A 145 9.26 3.92 -10.55
C ILE A 145 8.26 4.21 -11.66
N ARG A 146 8.78 4.80 -12.75
CA ARG A 146 8.03 4.98 -14.01
C ARG A 146 7.48 3.66 -14.55
N ASP A 147 8.03 2.54 -14.13
CA ASP A 147 7.69 1.18 -14.57
C ASP A 147 6.74 0.46 -13.62
N ILE A 148 6.36 1.07 -12.49
CA ILE A 148 5.26 0.55 -11.67
C ILE A 148 3.94 1.11 -12.20
N MET A 149 3.65 0.79 -13.42
CA MET A 149 2.26 0.62 -13.85
C MET A 149 1.65 -0.41 -12.88
N PHE A 150 0.35 -0.31 -12.63
CA PHE A 150 -0.46 -1.24 -11.82
C PHE A 150 -0.21 -2.75 -12.13
N GLY A 151 0.76 -3.07 -12.96
CA GLY A 151 1.18 -4.38 -13.37
C GLY A 151 2.28 -4.97 -12.49
N SER A 152 3.43 -4.33 -12.36
CA SER A 152 4.61 -5.05 -11.85
C SER A 152 4.70 -5.09 -10.32
N MET A 153 4.63 -3.98 -9.60
CA MET A 153 4.80 -4.02 -8.14
C MET A 153 3.57 -4.56 -7.42
N MET A 154 2.37 -4.17 -7.86
CA MET A 154 1.14 -4.74 -7.31
C MET A 154 1.06 -6.24 -7.57
N GLU A 155 1.47 -6.70 -8.75
CA GLU A 155 1.56 -8.13 -9.06
C GLU A 155 2.59 -8.82 -8.17
N LYS A 156 3.75 -8.23 -7.96
CA LYS A 156 4.78 -8.75 -7.07
C LYS A 156 4.30 -8.83 -5.62
N ILE A 157 3.74 -7.74 -5.07
CA ILE A 157 3.19 -7.74 -3.72
C ILE A 157 2.10 -8.80 -3.58
N GLN A 158 1.16 -8.81 -4.52
CA GLN A 158 0.02 -9.69 -4.48
C GLN A 158 0.36 -11.17 -4.67
N SER A 159 1.38 -11.49 -5.47
CA SER A 159 1.85 -12.86 -5.68
C SER A 159 2.74 -13.36 -4.56
N THR A 160 3.37 -12.46 -3.81
CA THR A 160 4.36 -12.79 -2.78
C THR A 160 3.75 -12.85 -1.39
N ILE A 161 2.85 -11.90 -1.06
CA ILE A 161 2.24 -11.83 0.26
C ILE A 161 0.72 -11.99 0.23
N SER A 162 0.19 -12.70 1.22
CA SER A 162 -1.25 -13.01 1.34
C SER A 162 -2.02 -12.01 2.23
N ASN A 163 -1.43 -10.86 2.53
CA ASN A 163 -2.01 -9.82 3.37
C ASN A 163 -3.28 -9.21 2.75
N ASN A 164 -4.11 -8.61 3.59
CA ASN A 164 -5.12 -7.67 3.12
C ASN A 164 -4.44 -6.43 2.56
N LEU A 165 -4.89 -5.94 1.40
CA LEU A 165 -4.30 -4.80 0.71
C LEU A 165 -5.31 -3.65 0.65
N LEU A 166 -4.97 -2.49 1.20
CA LEU A 166 -5.77 -1.27 1.08
C LEU A 166 -5.10 -0.31 0.10
N ILE A 167 -5.78 -0.02 -0.99
CA ILE A 167 -5.21 0.70 -2.12
C ILE A 167 -5.81 2.08 -2.25
N ALA A 168 -4.97 3.12 -2.17
CA ALA A 168 -5.32 4.50 -2.47
C ALA A 168 -5.10 4.79 -3.97
N GLY A 169 -6.17 4.96 -4.70
CA GLY A 169 -6.14 5.28 -6.14
C GLY A 169 -5.83 6.76 -6.42
N PRO A 170 -5.61 7.13 -7.71
CA PRO A 170 -5.24 8.49 -8.09
C PRO A 170 -6.34 9.53 -7.80
N LYS A 171 -7.60 9.14 -7.85
CA LYS A 171 -8.75 10.03 -7.58
C LYS A 171 -9.19 10.04 -6.11
N TYR A 172 -8.60 9.16 -5.28
CA TYR A 172 -8.86 9.20 -3.85
C TYR A 172 -8.38 10.51 -3.24
N THR A 173 -9.24 11.12 -2.45
CA THR A 173 -8.92 12.30 -1.62
C THR A 173 -9.04 11.89 -0.16
N VAL A 174 -7.97 12.14 0.60
CA VAL A 174 -8.00 11.89 2.05
C VAL A 174 -9.01 12.87 2.66
N PRO A 175 -10.01 12.40 3.40
CA PRO A 175 -10.90 13.31 4.15
C PRO A 175 -10.09 14.17 5.12
N ALA A 176 -10.50 15.42 5.27
CA ALA A 176 -9.90 16.36 6.22
C ALA A 176 -10.03 15.87 7.67
#